data_74e2233e4a935afc738c8c8facc443b7
#
_entry.id   74e2233e4a935afc738c8c8facc443b7
#
_cell.length_a   1.000
_cell.length_b   1.000
_cell.length_c   1.000
_cell.angle_alpha   90.00
_cell.angle_beta   90.00
_cell.angle_gamma   90.00
#
_symmetry.space_group_name_H-M   'P 1'
#
loop_
_entity.id
_entity.type
_entity.pdbx_description
1 polymer ?
#
loop_
_entity_poly.entity_id
_entity_poly.type
_entity_poly.pdbx_seq_one_letter_code
_entity_poly.pdbx_strand_id
1 'polypeptide(L)'
;MKFIVLLLLAVASAASHAMWVTVTRNEVATVYIDSAAITKLGYNRRVWVVYDLTSPDKTGQQSVKSHIDYDCTEGKYRTISATSHPNKMGNGPPIKVLPVPEGWRPVSQDAMSRQLFSFACAW
;
A
#
# COMPACT_ATOMS: atom_id res chain seq x y z
N MET A 1 1.19 -44.83 -37.44
CA MET A 1 0.85 -44.37 -36.08
C MET A 1 1.46 -42.98 -35.86
N LYS A 2 0.63 -41.97 -35.71
CA LYS A 2 1.09 -40.62 -35.40
C LYS A 2 0.98 -40.44 -33.90
N PHE A 3 2.11 -40.26 -33.23
CA PHE A 3 2.12 -39.88 -31.82
C PHE A 3 1.96 -38.38 -31.75
N ILE A 4 0.85 -37.93 -31.18
CA ILE A 4 0.66 -36.51 -30.83
C ILE A 4 1.29 -36.30 -29.47
N VAL A 5 2.46 -35.69 -29.44
CA VAL A 5 3.05 -35.20 -28.19
C VAL A 5 2.33 -33.93 -27.83
N LEU A 6 1.40 -34.02 -26.87
CA LEU A 6 0.81 -32.84 -26.24
C LEU A 6 1.88 -32.22 -25.36
N LEU A 7 2.51 -31.17 -25.88
CA LEU A 7 3.35 -30.31 -25.05
C LEU A 7 2.43 -29.52 -24.11
N LEU A 8 2.27 -29.99 -22.88
CA LEU A 8 1.67 -29.18 -21.81
C LEU A 8 2.64 -28.04 -21.51
N LEU A 9 2.38 -26.88 -22.11
CA LEU A 9 2.97 -25.63 -21.66
C LEU A 9 2.38 -25.35 -20.27
N ALA A 10 3.13 -25.70 -19.25
CA ALA A 10 2.86 -25.19 -17.91
C ALA A 10 3.15 -23.70 -17.91
N VAL A 11 2.12 -22.89 -18.07
CA VAL A 11 2.23 -21.46 -17.82
C VAL A 11 2.41 -21.28 -16.33
N ALA A 12 3.65 -21.11 -15.89
CA ALA A 12 3.94 -20.68 -14.54
C ALA A 12 3.43 -19.24 -14.41
N SER A 13 2.22 -19.07 -13.85
CA SER A 13 1.77 -17.75 -13.44
C SER A 13 2.69 -17.28 -12.31
N ALA A 14 3.55 -16.30 -12.60
CA ALA A 14 4.31 -15.63 -11.57
C ALA A 14 3.33 -14.88 -10.67
N ALA A 15 3.01 -15.45 -9.50
CA ALA A 15 2.27 -14.73 -8.48
C ALA A 15 3.15 -13.56 -8.02
N SER A 16 2.70 -12.31 -8.28
CA SER A 16 3.36 -11.13 -7.71
C SER A 16 3.06 -11.10 -6.21
N HIS A 17 4.10 -11.22 -5.40
CA HIS A 17 4.00 -11.08 -3.95
C HIS A 17 4.32 -9.65 -3.53
N ALA A 18 3.51 -9.09 -2.64
CA ALA A 18 3.83 -7.83 -1.99
C ALA A 18 5.14 -7.95 -1.21
N MET A 19 5.96 -6.92 -1.28
CA MET A 19 7.19 -6.79 -0.51
C MET A 19 7.04 -5.62 0.46
N TRP A 20 6.47 -5.91 1.62
CA TRP A 20 6.24 -4.91 2.64
C TRP A 20 7.54 -4.53 3.33
N VAL A 21 7.91 -3.28 3.22
CA VAL A 21 9.08 -2.68 3.88
C VAL A 21 8.60 -1.72 4.94
N THR A 22 9.15 -1.84 6.14
CA THR A 22 8.87 -0.88 7.23
C THR A 22 9.45 0.48 6.87
N VAL A 23 8.59 1.50 6.84
CA VAL A 23 9.01 2.88 6.59
C VAL A 23 9.25 3.61 7.89
N THR A 24 8.29 3.51 8.81
CA THR A 24 8.32 4.22 10.08
C THR A 24 7.34 3.59 11.06
N ARG A 25 7.49 3.91 12.33
CA ARG A 25 6.54 3.52 13.37
C ARG A 25 6.50 4.55 14.49
N ASN A 26 5.37 4.58 15.17
CA ASN A 26 5.20 5.31 16.42
C ASN A 26 4.44 4.42 17.42
N GLU A 27 3.93 4.99 18.51
CA GLU A 27 3.20 4.24 19.54
C GLU A 27 1.87 3.66 19.04
N VAL A 28 1.29 4.26 18.01
CA VAL A 28 -0.04 3.92 17.48
C VAL A 28 0.03 2.89 16.36
N ALA A 29 0.99 3.01 15.45
CA ALA A 29 1.06 2.19 14.25
C ALA A 29 2.50 1.98 13.76
N THR A 30 2.69 0.87 13.03
CA THR A 30 3.84 0.64 12.16
C THR A 30 3.37 0.78 10.72
N VAL A 31 4.10 1.53 9.91
CA VAL A 31 3.74 1.84 8.53
C VAL A 31 4.66 1.11 7.57
N TYR A 32 4.05 0.40 6.64
CA TYR A 32 4.73 -0.36 5.59
C TYR A 32 4.34 0.16 4.22
N ILE A 33 5.28 0.08 3.29
CA ILE A 33 5.05 0.32 1.87
C ILE A 33 5.37 -0.94 1.08
N ASP A 34 4.59 -1.22 0.04
CA ASP A 34 4.88 -2.32 -0.87
C ASP A 34 5.94 -1.86 -1.88
N SER A 35 7.19 -2.24 -1.64
CA SER A 35 8.32 -1.85 -2.50
C SER A 35 8.29 -2.52 -3.87
N ALA A 36 7.58 -3.63 -4.04
CA ALA A 36 7.43 -4.31 -5.32
C ALA A 36 6.39 -3.67 -6.23
N ALA A 37 5.53 -2.79 -5.70
CA ALA A 37 4.40 -2.20 -6.42
C ALA A 37 4.42 -0.66 -6.44
N ILE A 38 5.58 -0.05 -6.29
CA ILE A 38 5.71 1.40 -6.47
C ILE A 38 5.67 1.72 -7.96
N THR A 39 4.65 2.46 -8.38
CA THR A 39 4.47 2.86 -9.77
C THR A 39 4.93 4.29 -9.97
N LYS A 40 5.80 4.50 -10.95
CA LYS A 40 6.24 5.83 -11.37
C LYS A 40 5.30 6.37 -12.44
N LEU A 41 4.67 7.50 -12.17
CA LEU A 41 3.78 8.21 -13.07
C LEU A 41 4.35 9.62 -13.31
N GLY A 42 5.38 9.72 -14.14
CA GLY A 42 6.15 10.94 -14.29
C GLY A 42 6.86 11.29 -12.97
N TYR A 43 6.62 12.48 -12.44
CA TYR A 43 7.14 12.91 -11.14
C TYR A 43 6.29 12.42 -9.97
N ASN A 44 5.19 11.75 -10.24
CA ASN A 44 4.32 11.19 -9.23
C ASN A 44 4.71 9.74 -8.89
N ARG A 45 4.29 9.29 -7.71
CA ARG A 45 4.45 7.90 -7.26
C ARG A 45 3.12 7.39 -6.75
N ARG A 46 2.75 6.21 -7.20
CA ARG A 46 1.56 5.50 -6.71
C ARG A 46 2.01 4.32 -5.88
N VAL A 47 1.52 4.24 -4.65
CA VAL A 47 1.99 3.26 -3.67
C VAL A 47 0.84 2.60 -2.93
N TRP A 48 1.06 1.36 -2.49
CA TRP A 48 0.26 0.70 -1.48
C TRP A 48 0.92 0.82 -0.12
N VAL A 49 0.15 1.21 0.88
CA VAL A 49 0.60 1.45 2.24
C VAL A 49 -0.27 0.67 3.21
N VAL A 50 0.34 0.05 4.21
CA VAL A 50 -0.37 -0.56 5.33
C VAL A 50 0.03 0.16 6.61
N TYR A 51 -0.99 0.57 7.36
CA TYR A 51 -0.86 1.04 8.74
C TYR A 51 -1.27 -0.11 9.65
N ASP A 52 -0.31 -0.74 10.31
CA ASP A 52 -0.54 -1.79 11.29
C ASP A 52 -0.70 -1.16 12.67
N LEU A 53 -1.89 -1.27 13.24
CA LEU A 53 -2.17 -0.70 14.55
C LEU A 53 -1.47 -1.51 15.65
N THR A 54 -0.88 -0.83 16.62
CA THR A 54 -0.25 -1.48 17.78
C THR A 54 -1.29 -2.25 18.60
N SER A 55 -2.49 -1.68 18.73
CA SER A 55 -3.64 -2.31 19.37
C SER A 55 -4.86 -2.17 18.47
N PRO A 56 -5.73 -3.21 18.39
CA PRO A 56 -6.96 -3.08 17.64
C PRO A 56 -7.85 -1.99 18.24
N ASP A 57 -8.59 -1.29 17.38
CA ASP A 57 -9.56 -0.30 17.85
C ASP A 57 -10.87 -0.98 18.31
N LYS A 58 -11.85 -0.16 18.73
CA LYS A 58 -13.14 -0.64 19.24
C LYS A 58 -13.97 -1.40 18.21
N THR A 59 -13.68 -1.24 16.92
CA THR A 59 -14.37 -1.92 15.81
C THR A 59 -13.71 -3.23 15.42
N GLY A 60 -12.61 -3.60 16.08
CA GLY A 60 -11.80 -4.77 15.74
C GLY A 60 -10.83 -4.52 14.57
N GLN A 61 -10.68 -3.29 14.12
CA GLN A 61 -9.71 -2.90 13.11
C GLN A 61 -8.29 -3.07 13.63
N GLN A 62 -7.47 -3.84 12.93
CA GLN A 62 -6.06 -4.03 13.25
C GLN A 62 -5.12 -3.41 12.22
N SER A 63 -5.59 -3.18 11.01
CA SER A 63 -4.80 -2.49 9.99
C SER A 63 -5.68 -1.70 9.03
N VAL A 64 -5.05 -0.73 8.38
CA VAL A 64 -5.63 0.04 7.28
C VAL A 64 -4.73 -0.10 6.07
N LYS A 65 -5.30 -0.46 4.93
CA LYS A 65 -4.61 -0.53 3.65
C LYS A 65 -5.05 0.63 2.78
N SER A 66 -4.10 1.43 2.32
CA SER A 66 -4.35 2.63 1.54
C SER A 66 -3.61 2.60 0.22
N HIS A 67 -4.25 3.11 -0.82
CA HIS A 67 -3.65 3.37 -2.12
C HIS A 67 -3.46 4.87 -2.26
N ILE A 68 -2.24 5.32 -2.43
CA ILE A 68 -1.87 6.74 -2.32
C ILE A 68 -1.06 7.17 -3.53
N ASP A 69 -1.40 8.35 -4.07
CA ASP A 69 -0.57 9.07 -5.02
C ASP A 69 0.19 10.17 -4.30
N TYR A 70 1.49 10.27 -4.56
CA TYR A 70 2.33 11.39 -4.15
C TYR A 70 2.77 12.21 -5.37
N ASP A 71 2.62 13.52 -5.27
CA ASP A 71 3.25 14.48 -6.16
C ASP A 71 4.58 14.92 -5.54
N CYS A 72 5.67 14.34 -6.04
CA CYS A 72 7.00 14.54 -5.47
C CYS A 72 7.57 15.93 -5.76
N THR A 73 7.04 16.62 -6.76
CA THR A 73 7.46 17.99 -7.10
C THR A 73 6.81 19.02 -6.18
N GLU A 74 5.48 18.88 -5.97
CA GLU A 74 4.69 19.85 -5.23
C GLU A 74 4.54 19.52 -3.73
N GLY A 75 5.01 18.34 -3.30
CA GLY A 75 4.87 17.92 -1.92
C GLY A 75 3.43 17.67 -1.51
N LYS A 76 2.64 17.07 -2.39
CA LYS A 76 1.21 16.79 -2.18
C LYS A 76 0.93 15.30 -2.27
N TYR A 77 -0.20 14.90 -1.73
CA TYR A 77 -0.72 13.54 -1.85
C TYR A 77 -2.21 13.55 -2.10
N ARG A 78 -2.71 12.43 -2.61
CA ARG A 78 -4.13 12.10 -2.62
C ARG A 78 -4.29 10.62 -2.32
N THR A 79 -5.28 10.29 -1.52
CA THR A 79 -5.65 8.91 -1.25
C THR A 79 -6.68 8.47 -2.29
N ILE A 80 -6.37 7.37 -2.99
CA ILE A 80 -7.26 6.81 -4.01
C ILE A 80 -8.31 5.91 -3.35
N SER A 81 -7.87 5.08 -2.40
CA SER A 81 -8.74 4.17 -1.66
C SER A 81 -8.13 3.83 -0.31
N ALA A 82 -8.97 3.46 0.63
CA ALA A 82 -8.55 2.96 1.93
C ALA A 82 -9.58 1.97 2.47
N THR A 83 -9.09 0.87 3.04
CA THR A 83 -9.92 -0.17 3.65
C THR A 83 -9.38 -0.54 5.02
N SER A 84 -10.28 -0.80 5.97
CA SER A 84 -9.91 -1.33 7.28
C SER A 84 -10.03 -2.85 7.31
N HIS A 85 -9.13 -3.50 8.04
CA HIS A 85 -9.02 -4.94 8.06
C HIS A 85 -8.97 -5.49 9.49
N PRO A 86 -9.53 -6.71 9.73
CA PRO A 86 -9.56 -7.31 11.06
C PRO A 86 -8.20 -7.88 11.48
N ASN A 87 -7.30 -8.11 10.54
CA ASN A 87 -5.99 -8.68 10.78
C ASN A 87 -4.89 -7.69 10.44
N LYS A 88 -3.67 -7.99 10.87
CA LYS A 88 -2.48 -7.21 10.53
C LYS A 88 -2.17 -7.29 9.04
N MET A 89 -1.42 -6.33 8.53
CA MET A 89 -0.90 -6.27 7.16
C MET A 89 -1.98 -6.20 6.08
N GLY A 90 -3.14 -5.63 6.38
CA GLY A 90 -4.25 -5.53 5.43
C GLY A 90 -4.86 -6.89 5.08
N ASN A 91 -4.70 -7.89 5.93
CA ASN A 91 -5.21 -9.24 5.72
C ASN A 91 -6.64 -9.40 6.20
N GLY A 92 -7.32 -10.38 5.63
CA GLY A 92 -8.71 -10.68 5.89
C GLY A 92 -9.65 -9.80 5.07
N PRO A 93 -10.94 -10.17 5.00
CA PRO A 93 -11.92 -9.37 4.28
C PRO A 93 -12.05 -7.98 4.92
N PRO A 94 -12.19 -6.91 4.11
CA PRO A 94 -12.34 -5.56 4.66
C PRO A 94 -13.52 -5.46 5.62
N ILE A 95 -13.32 -4.84 6.77
CA ILE A 95 -14.41 -4.49 7.69
C ILE A 95 -15.21 -3.33 7.08
N LYS A 96 -14.50 -2.35 6.52
CA LYS A 96 -15.08 -1.10 6.03
C LYS A 96 -14.24 -0.50 4.90
N VAL A 97 -14.92 0.05 3.90
CA VAL A 97 -14.31 1.00 2.96
C VAL A 97 -14.35 2.37 3.61
N LEU A 98 -13.18 2.96 3.80
CA LEU A 98 -13.06 4.27 4.45
C LEU A 98 -13.32 5.40 3.44
N PRO A 99 -13.97 6.50 3.86
CA PRO A 99 -14.10 7.65 3.01
C PRO A 99 -12.74 8.29 2.76
N VAL A 100 -12.48 8.69 1.53
CA VAL A 100 -11.25 9.39 1.16
C VAL A 100 -11.59 10.79 0.70
N PRO A 101 -10.85 11.82 1.17
CA PRO A 101 -11.03 13.18 0.69
C PRO A 101 -10.68 13.28 -0.79
N GLU A 102 -11.43 14.05 -1.55
CA GLU A 102 -11.13 14.34 -2.94
C GLU A 102 -9.98 15.35 -3.06
N GLY A 103 -9.20 15.18 -4.14
CA GLY A 103 -8.18 16.13 -4.55
C GLY A 103 -6.85 15.99 -3.83
N TRP A 104 -5.91 16.77 -4.33
CA TRP A 104 -4.56 16.85 -3.80
C TRP A 104 -4.50 17.68 -2.54
N ARG A 105 -3.73 17.21 -1.56
CA ARG A 105 -3.52 17.87 -0.27
C ARG A 105 -2.03 17.98 0.03
N PRO A 106 -1.59 19.04 0.72
CA PRO A 106 -0.21 19.11 1.18
C PRO A 106 0.13 17.93 2.10
N VAL A 107 1.33 17.36 1.92
CA VAL A 107 1.84 16.35 2.86
C VAL A 107 1.94 16.97 4.25
N SER A 108 1.38 16.26 5.24
CA SER A 108 1.40 16.72 6.62
C SER A 108 2.84 16.82 7.14
N GLN A 109 3.08 17.76 8.04
CA GLN A 109 4.42 18.03 8.59
C GLN A 109 4.84 17.07 9.71
N ASP A 110 3.98 16.15 10.14
CA ASP A 110 4.36 15.16 11.13
C ASP A 110 5.43 14.19 10.57
N ALA A 111 6.21 13.62 11.47
CA ALA A 111 7.35 12.78 11.09
C ALA A 111 6.95 11.58 10.24
N MET A 112 5.86 10.91 10.58
CA MET A 112 5.37 9.72 9.85
C MET A 112 4.99 10.05 8.41
N SER A 113 4.21 11.10 8.20
CA SER A 113 3.78 11.55 6.87
C SER A 113 4.96 11.97 5.99
N ARG A 114 5.93 12.69 6.56
CA ARG A 114 7.13 13.10 5.85
C ARG A 114 8.04 11.93 5.49
N GLN A 115 8.21 10.97 6.39
CA GLN A 115 9.01 9.78 6.12
C GLN A 115 8.40 8.92 5.03
N LEU A 116 7.08 8.76 5.03
CA LEU A 116 6.36 8.01 4.01
C LEU A 116 6.49 8.69 2.64
N PHE A 117 6.30 10.00 2.57
CA PHE A 117 6.51 10.79 1.36
C PHE A 117 7.96 10.65 0.83
N SER A 118 8.95 10.83 1.70
CA SER A 118 10.35 10.74 1.34
C SER A 118 10.73 9.35 0.82
N PHE A 119 10.19 8.31 1.43
CA PHE A 119 10.43 6.94 0.99
C PHE A 119 9.84 6.70 -0.40
N ALA A 120 8.60 7.08 -0.62
CA ALA A 120 7.92 6.89 -1.91
C ALA A 120 8.60 7.68 -3.03
N CYS A 121 9.04 8.91 -2.76
CA CYS A 121 9.64 9.80 -3.75
C CYS A 121 11.13 9.56 -3.99
N ALA A 122 11.78 8.70 -3.20
CA ALA A 122 13.17 8.31 -3.41
C ALA A 122 13.37 7.26 -4.52
N TRP A 123 12.30 6.69 -4.99
CA TRP A 123 12.32 5.66 -6.04
C TRP A 123 12.33 6.24 -7.44
#